data_580491d7e7e187ec55152cab7e42d788
#
_entry.id   580491d7e7e187ec55152cab7e42d788
#
_cell.length_a   1.000
_cell.length_b   1.000
_cell.length_c   1.000
_cell.angle_alpha   90.00
_cell.angle_beta   90.00
_cell.angle_gamma   90.00
#
_symmetry.space_group_name_H-M   'P 1'
#
loop_
_entity.id
_entity.type
_entity.pdbx_description
1 polymer ?
#
loop_
_entity_poly.entity_id
_entity_poly.type
_entity_poly.pdbx_seq_one_letter_code
_entity_poly.pdbx_strand_id
1 'polypeptide(L)'
;MIMKARSFPLFIMMLATCLGAAAAQAAEPIEFYNPRAEMDDVMIPMPCNFKMVFRKVYTSLEQNKIKDKTFNAGLSGSEDLISQSPHEMHVQGAFRDKTGYYYLISKYEVSGLQYDTLVSDKCPDLVRINALPKVNISWFEAVDFTRRFSLYLNSQEGQQDDFVKSNTGIYVRLPNEAEWEFASRGGLQVSLAEFQSPVPPIKSGALRDLAFFGGAQSSNGKLNVSGLLQPNPLKIYDMLGNAQEMILEPFSATRTGRLHGQDGGFIIRGGGFLTNQKDVTSALRIEKPYYINGKELRAKDIGMRLVVSKPVIADRQELAVLNDEISKLGHGDEIVKDSRRDKSNLDRLDAIIRQNHTYLEQRTDLENKNSSLLRSLNDLRQELVKANAARDEQRDKSIVSSLRLGGNLCAYISSSKQSYEETAELFSRLAKICQTNTAMQSCNELDSMMARRDGEFEVYDYFVNYYADHLVETATLYEFASVKAKSREAMLQIQNVSKEHRTYPGAKKVRLDVGKNLSKNVSIFLDHIKAYSPNTDFDLLKKDIIEKCGTGN
;
A
#
# COMPACT_ATOMS: atom_id res chain seq x y z
N MET A 1 43.24 -100.97 5.83
CA MET A 1 42.04 -100.38 6.42
C MET A 1 41.97 -98.90 6.00
N ILE A 2 41.11 -98.61 5.08
CA ILE A 2 41.08 -97.37 4.26
C ILE A 2 40.17 -96.37 4.98
N MET A 3 40.73 -95.22 5.32
CA MET A 3 39.92 -94.08 5.75
C MET A 3 39.90 -92.97 4.64
N LYS A 4 38.71 -92.74 4.12
CA LYS A 4 38.39 -91.73 3.12
C LYS A 4 38.45 -90.32 3.72
N ALA A 5 39.30 -89.47 3.15
CA ALA A 5 39.26 -88.04 3.42
C ALA A 5 38.12 -87.37 2.65
N ARG A 6 37.29 -86.61 3.32
CA ARG A 6 36.24 -85.78 2.78
C ARG A 6 36.80 -84.36 2.61
N SER A 7 36.84 -83.86 1.37
CA SER A 7 37.14 -82.48 1.01
C SER A 7 35.93 -81.57 1.26
N PHE A 8 36.13 -80.51 2.04
CA PHE A 8 35.17 -79.41 2.18
C PHE A 8 35.62 -78.26 1.18
N PRO A 9 34.67 -77.67 0.45
CA PRO A 9 34.99 -76.49 -0.37
C PRO A 9 35.00 -75.22 0.50
N LEU A 10 36.08 -74.47 0.35
CA LEU A 10 36.27 -73.15 0.94
C LEU A 10 35.36 -72.13 0.23
N PHE A 11 34.33 -71.65 0.90
CA PHE A 11 33.49 -70.56 0.41
C PHE A 11 34.15 -69.23 0.79
N ILE A 12 34.79 -68.58 -0.19
CA ILE A 12 35.34 -67.23 -0.04
C ILE A 12 34.17 -66.25 -0.11
N MET A 13 33.75 -65.73 1.05
CA MET A 13 32.74 -64.68 1.19
C MET A 13 33.45 -63.33 0.91
N MET A 14 33.27 -62.80 -0.31
CA MET A 14 33.69 -61.45 -0.68
C MET A 14 32.78 -60.45 0.04
N LEU A 15 33.28 -59.82 1.12
CA LEU A 15 32.62 -58.71 1.80
C LEU A 15 32.84 -57.47 0.93
N ALA A 16 31.84 -57.12 0.10
CA ALA A 16 31.79 -55.82 -0.58
C ALA A 16 31.47 -54.74 0.47
N THR A 17 32.50 -54.04 0.94
CA THR A 17 32.36 -52.83 1.72
C THR A 17 31.84 -51.74 0.79
N CYS A 18 30.53 -51.50 0.78
CA CYS A 18 29.94 -50.25 0.28
C CYS A 18 30.42 -49.11 1.19
N LEU A 19 31.53 -48.45 0.81
CA LEU A 19 31.78 -47.11 1.30
C LEU A 19 30.74 -46.18 0.68
N GLY A 20 29.63 -46.01 1.39
CA GLY A 20 28.73 -44.89 1.20
C GLY A 20 29.51 -43.62 1.48
N ALA A 21 29.88 -42.88 0.44
CA ALA A 21 30.33 -41.52 0.59
C ALA A 21 29.15 -40.75 1.17
N ALA A 22 29.13 -40.59 2.49
CA ALA A 22 28.30 -39.56 3.14
C ALA A 22 28.82 -38.24 2.57
N ALA A 23 28.07 -37.66 1.64
CA ALA A 23 28.29 -36.29 1.25
C ALA A 23 28.26 -35.47 2.55
N ALA A 24 29.43 -34.98 2.96
CA ALA A 24 29.51 -34.05 4.08
C ALA A 24 28.63 -32.87 3.68
N GLN A 25 27.47 -32.77 4.30
CA GLN A 25 26.62 -31.59 4.19
C GLN A 25 27.46 -30.43 4.69
N ALA A 26 27.85 -29.54 3.77
CA ALA A 26 28.56 -28.33 4.15
C ALA A 26 27.73 -27.60 5.21
N ALA A 27 28.38 -27.25 6.32
CA ALA A 27 27.70 -26.53 7.39
C ALA A 27 26.97 -25.30 6.82
N GLU A 28 25.73 -25.09 7.23
CA GLU A 28 24.97 -23.90 6.79
C GLU A 28 25.73 -22.64 7.22
N PRO A 29 25.93 -21.66 6.33
CA PRO A 29 26.67 -20.44 6.62
C PRO A 29 25.83 -19.42 7.42
N ILE A 30 25.17 -19.90 8.49
CA ILE A 30 24.19 -19.13 9.27
C ILE A 30 24.75 -17.81 9.80
N GLU A 31 25.99 -17.77 10.19
CA GLU A 31 26.67 -16.57 10.71
C GLU A 31 26.76 -15.44 9.67
N PHE A 32 26.71 -15.77 8.37
CA PHE A 32 26.77 -14.81 7.28
C PHE A 32 25.39 -14.27 6.85
N TYR A 33 24.29 -14.97 7.15
CA TYR A 33 22.95 -14.52 6.77
C TYR A 33 22.00 -14.29 7.95
N ASN A 34 22.29 -14.83 9.14
CA ASN A 34 21.49 -14.58 10.35
C ASN A 34 22.36 -14.46 11.60
N PRO A 35 23.23 -13.44 11.71
CA PRO A 35 24.13 -13.28 12.85
C PRO A 35 23.42 -13.02 14.19
N ARG A 36 22.13 -12.67 14.17
CA ARG A 36 21.29 -12.39 15.34
C ARG A 36 19.99 -13.18 15.25
N ALA A 37 20.08 -14.52 15.29
CA ALA A 37 18.93 -15.39 15.17
C ALA A 37 17.88 -15.16 16.28
N GLU A 38 16.59 -15.12 15.88
CA GLU A 38 15.42 -15.07 16.77
C GLU A 38 14.52 -16.28 16.47
N MET A 39 13.78 -16.75 17.47
CA MET A 39 12.95 -17.97 17.33
C MET A 39 11.81 -17.81 16.31
N ASP A 40 11.35 -16.58 16.08
CA ASP A 40 10.26 -16.23 15.18
C ASP A 40 10.73 -15.70 13.82
N ASP A 41 12.02 -15.89 13.50
CA ASP A 41 12.57 -15.60 12.18
C ASP A 41 11.96 -16.54 11.13
N VAL A 42 11.52 -15.98 10.00
CA VAL A 42 11.08 -16.74 8.82
C VAL A 42 12.26 -16.82 7.86
N MET A 43 12.78 -18.03 7.67
CA MET A 43 13.95 -18.27 6.82
C MET A 43 13.50 -18.87 5.49
N ILE A 44 13.74 -18.17 4.40
CA ILE A 44 13.38 -18.60 3.03
C ILE A 44 14.64 -19.07 2.33
N PRO A 45 14.64 -20.26 1.68
CA PRO A 45 15.83 -20.84 1.05
C PRO A 45 16.32 -20.04 -0.14
N MET A 46 17.63 -20.06 -0.33
CA MET A 46 18.35 -19.51 -1.47
C MET A 46 19.34 -20.57 -1.99
N PRO A 47 19.88 -20.44 -3.21
CA PRO A 47 20.95 -21.31 -3.70
C PRO A 47 22.16 -21.33 -2.74
N CYS A 48 23.03 -22.32 -2.88
CA CYS A 48 24.29 -22.43 -2.13
C CYS A 48 24.11 -22.58 -0.61
N ASN A 49 23.03 -23.19 -0.16
CA ASN A 49 22.67 -23.34 1.27
C ASN A 49 22.52 -22.02 2.04
N PHE A 50 22.35 -20.91 1.34
CA PHE A 50 21.97 -19.64 1.97
C PHE A 50 20.49 -19.59 2.26
N LYS A 51 20.11 -18.69 3.16
CA LYS A 51 18.73 -18.32 3.44
C LYS A 51 18.60 -16.81 3.49
N MET A 52 17.45 -16.29 3.09
CA MET A 52 17.04 -14.93 3.37
C MET A 52 16.16 -14.95 4.61
N VAL A 53 16.48 -14.10 5.56
CA VAL A 53 15.76 -14.02 6.85
C VAL A 53 14.76 -12.89 6.82
N PHE A 54 13.51 -13.19 7.15
CA PHE A 54 12.41 -12.23 7.16
C PHE A 54 11.80 -12.10 8.56
N ARG A 55 11.22 -10.93 8.82
CA ARG A 55 10.40 -10.65 10.00
C ARG A 55 8.95 -10.46 9.61
N LYS A 56 8.04 -10.97 10.45
CA LYS A 56 6.62 -10.72 10.33
C LYS A 56 6.29 -9.33 10.83
N VAL A 57 5.69 -8.51 9.97
CA VAL A 57 5.16 -7.20 10.33
C VAL A 57 3.65 -7.27 10.28
N TYR A 58 3.02 -7.34 11.44
CA TYR A 58 1.56 -7.40 11.54
C TYR A 58 0.95 -6.04 11.19
N THR A 59 -0.04 -6.06 10.30
CA THR A 59 -0.81 -4.88 9.88
C THR A 59 -2.19 -4.84 10.52
N SER A 60 -2.75 -6.00 10.86
CA SER A 60 -4.02 -6.12 11.57
C SER A 60 -3.98 -7.33 12.49
N LEU A 61 -4.57 -7.20 13.67
CA LEU A 61 -4.86 -8.30 14.59
C LEU A 61 -6.26 -8.91 14.35
N GLU A 62 -6.98 -8.40 13.37
CA GLU A 62 -8.27 -8.90 12.91
C GLU A 62 -8.09 -9.90 11.77
N GLN A 63 -9.14 -10.71 11.52
CA GLN A 63 -9.13 -11.74 10.49
C GLN A 63 -9.83 -11.30 9.19
N ASN A 64 -10.02 -9.99 8.99
CA ASN A 64 -10.62 -9.41 7.79
C ASN A 64 -9.54 -9.02 6.78
N LYS A 65 -9.61 -9.57 5.56
CA LYS A 65 -8.61 -9.38 4.50
C LYS A 65 -8.68 -7.99 3.86
N ILE A 66 -9.86 -7.39 3.78
CA ILE A 66 -10.07 -6.07 3.15
C ILE A 66 -9.63 -4.93 4.07
N LYS A 67 -9.68 -5.14 5.39
CA LYS A 67 -9.33 -4.10 6.36
C LYS A 67 -7.81 -3.93 6.43
N ASP A 68 -7.30 -2.92 5.77
CA ASP A 68 -5.91 -2.50 5.81
C ASP A 68 -5.60 -1.62 7.04
N LYS A 69 -4.33 -1.37 7.26
CA LYS A 69 -3.85 -0.44 8.28
C LYS A 69 -3.57 0.92 7.66
N THR A 70 -4.37 1.91 8.04
CA THR A 70 -4.11 3.31 7.72
C THR A 70 -3.17 3.92 8.75
N PHE A 71 -2.21 4.71 8.29
CA PHE A 71 -1.28 5.45 9.14
C PHE A 71 -0.80 6.74 8.46
N ASN A 72 -0.37 7.71 9.26
CA ASN A 72 0.26 8.92 8.74
C ASN A 72 1.77 8.67 8.60
N ALA A 73 2.23 8.68 7.35
CA ALA A 73 3.64 8.70 6.99
C ALA A 73 4.19 10.13 7.00
N GLY A 74 5.51 10.26 6.84
CA GLY A 74 6.18 11.55 6.84
C GLY A 74 6.50 12.06 8.24
N LEU A 75 6.90 13.32 8.35
CA LEU A 75 7.33 13.95 9.60
C LEU A 75 6.67 15.30 9.77
N SER A 76 5.91 15.46 10.86
CA SER A 76 5.31 16.74 11.24
C SER A 76 6.41 17.75 11.58
N GLY A 77 6.31 18.95 10.99
CA GLY A 77 7.30 20.01 11.18
C GLY A 77 8.59 19.84 10.36
N SER A 78 8.62 18.91 9.41
CA SER A 78 9.74 18.83 8.45
C SER A 78 9.82 20.09 7.60
N GLU A 79 11.04 20.59 7.38
CA GLU A 79 11.32 21.69 6.44
C GLU A 79 11.18 21.22 4.98
N ASP A 80 11.36 19.94 4.72
CA ASP A 80 11.16 19.33 3.40
C ASP A 80 9.69 18.99 3.15
N LEU A 81 8.94 19.97 2.70
CA LEU A 81 7.51 19.84 2.42
C LEU A 81 7.20 19.00 1.18
N ILE A 82 8.16 18.79 0.29
CA ILE A 82 7.97 18.06 -0.97
C ILE A 82 8.13 16.56 -0.78
N SER A 83 9.08 16.15 0.07
CA SER A 83 9.39 14.74 0.27
C SER A 83 8.85 14.17 1.58
N GLN A 84 8.81 14.97 2.66
CA GLN A 84 8.58 14.47 4.03
C GLN A 84 7.32 14.99 4.70
N SER A 85 6.46 15.77 4.03
CA SER A 85 5.20 16.22 4.66
C SER A 85 4.33 15.05 5.07
N PRO A 86 3.60 15.16 6.20
CA PRO A 86 2.66 14.15 6.61
C PRO A 86 1.61 13.86 5.54
N HIS A 87 1.41 12.59 5.23
CA HIS A 87 0.38 12.10 4.31
C HIS A 87 -0.10 10.72 4.72
N GLU A 88 -1.33 10.40 4.32
CA GLU A 88 -1.94 9.13 4.64
C GLU A 88 -1.39 8.02 3.73
N MET A 89 -1.09 6.87 4.35
CA MET A 89 -0.71 5.64 3.67
C MET A 89 -1.48 4.44 4.21
N HIS A 90 -1.62 3.43 3.36
CA HIS A 90 -2.31 2.20 3.66
C HIS A 90 -1.37 1.02 3.50
N VAL A 91 -1.37 0.07 4.44
CA VAL A 91 -0.57 -1.13 4.37
C VAL A 91 -1.38 -2.34 4.79
N GLN A 92 -1.27 -3.43 4.01
CA GLN A 92 -1.90 -4.71 4.34
C GLN A 92 -0.92 -5.86 4.14
N GLY A 93 -1.01 -6.86 5.03
CA GLY A 93 -0.19 -8.06 4.95
C GLY A 93 -0.70 -9.03 3.89
N ALA A 94 0.24 -9.63 3.14
CA ALA A 94 -0.07 -10.68 2.16
C ALA A 94 -0.34 -12.06 2.81
N PHE A 95 0.03 -12.25 4.08
CA PHE A 95 -0.05 -13.51 4.81
C PHE A 95 -0.94 -13.38 6.05
N ARG A 96 -1.46 -14.52 6.51
CA ARG A 96 -2.30 -14.60 7.69
C ARG A 96 -1.90 -15.77 8.58
N ASP A 97 -1.91 -15.57 9.90
CA ASP A 97 -1.83 -16.63 10.90
C ASP A 97 -2.89 -16.41 12.02
N LYS A 98 -2.73 -17.09 13.16
CA LYS A 98 -3.65 -16.97 14.30
C LYS A 98 -3.72 -15.55 14.87
N THR A 99 -2.64 -14.78 14.73
CA THR A 99 -2.52 -13.42 15.28
C THR A 99 -3.22 -12.40 14.39
N GLY A 100 -3.14 -12.56 13.06
CA GLY A 100 -3.72 -11.61 12.12
C GLY A 100 -3.01 -11.60 10.78
N TYR A 101 -3.19 -10.50 10.04
CA TYR A 101 -2.53 -10.28 8.76
C TYR A 101 -1.15 -9.65 8.94
N TYR A 102 -0.16 -10.16 8.19
CA TYR A 102 1.21 -9.69 8.21
C TYR A 102 1.84 -9.75 6.83
N TYR A 103 2.84 -8.92 6.59
CA TYR A 103 3.78 -9.08 5.49
C TYR A 103 5.15 -9.51 6.02
N LEU A 104 6.00 -10.01 5.12
CA LEU A 104 7.37 -10.42 5.42
C LEU A 104 8.34 -9.43 4.81
N ILE A 105 9.15 -8.76 5.64
CA ILE A 105 10.23 -7.89 5.22
C ILE A 105 11.56 -8.49 5.69
N SER A 106 12.63 -8.39 4.88
CA SER A 106 13.90 -8.97 5.24
C SER A 106 14.47 -8.30 6.50
N LYS A 107 14.99 -9.14 7.40
CA LYS A 107 15.54 -8.75 8.71
C LYS A 107 16.76 -7.85 8.58
N TYR A 108 17.55 -8.08 7.51
CA TYR A 108 18.77 -7.36 7.17
C TYR A 108 18.68 -6.84 5.75
N GLU A 109 19.56 -5.92 5.40
CA GLU A 109 19.86 -5.57 4.01
C GLU A 109 20.37 -6.80 3.25
N VAL A 110 20.15 -6.87 1.94
CA VAL A 110 20.68 -7.95 1.10
C VAL A 110 22.20 -7.84 1.04
N SER A 111 22.91 -8.88 1.49
CA SER A 111 24.38 -8.91 1.44
C SER A 111 24.92 -9.23 0.04
N GLY A 112 26.20 -8.91 -0.19
CA GLY A 112 26.90 -9.33 -1.42
C GLY A 112 26.88 -10.85 -1.60
N LEU A 113 27.06 -11.62 -0.50
CA LEU A 113 26.97 -13.08 -0.53
C LEU A 113 25.60 -13.56 -1.03
N GLN A 114 24.51 -13.04 -0.46
CA GLN A 114 23.15 -13.40 -0.88
C GLN A 114 22.87 -12.98 -2.33
N TYR A 115 23.31 -11.80 -2.72
CA TYR A 115 23.16 -11.32 -4.10
C TYR A 115 23.86 -12.25 -5.10
N ASP A 116 25.08 -12.62 -4.81
CA ASP A 116 25.90 -13.40 -5.73
C ASP A 116 25.41 -14.86 -5.87
N THR A 117 24.65 -15.42 -4.90
CA THR A 117 24.04 -16.76 -5.05
C THR A 117 23.04 -16.87 -6.20
N LEU A 118 22.40 -15.76 -6.60
CA LEU A 118 21.37 -15.73 -7.65
C LEU A 118 21.85 -15.07 -8.95
N VAL A 119 22.95 -14.33 -8.90
CA VAL A 119 23.45 -13.57 -10.04
C VAL A 119 24.71 -14.21 -10.64
N SER A 120 25.50 -14.91 -9.83
CA SER A 120 26.68 -15.68 -10.28
C SER A 120 26.33 -17.11 -10.63
N ASP A 121 27.12 -17.71 -11.55
CA ASP A 121 27.03 -19.14 -11.87
C ASP A 121 27.72 -20.04 -10.83
N LYS A 122 28.35 -19.46 -9.82
CA LYS A 122 29.10 -20.16 -8.76
C LYS A 122 28.69 -19.63 -7.39
N CYS A 123 28.74 -20.53 -6.41
CA CYS A 123 28.57 -20.14 -5.03
C CYS A 123 29.66 -19.16 -4.58
N PRO A 124 29.30 -18.09 -3.84
CA PRO A 124 30.27 -17.09 -3.41
C PRO A 124 31.21 -17.63 -2.32
N ASP A 125 32.43 -17.12 -2.30
CA ASP A 125 33.36 -17.39 -1.21
C ASP A 125 32.90 -16.75 0.08
N LEU A 126 32.88 -17.53 1.18
CA LEU A 126 32.44 -17.09 2.51
C LEU A 126 33.51 -16.22 3.17
N VAL A 127 33.64 -15.00 2.69
CA VAL A 127 34.55 -13.99 3.26
C VAL A 127 33.77 -12.80 3.79
N ARG A 128 34.21 -12.23 4.91
CA ARG A 128 33.51 -11.18 5.63
C ARG A 128 33.22 -9.94 4.78
N ILE A 129 34.09 -9.60 3.84
CA ILE A 129 33.90 -8.45 2.94
C ILE A 129 32.66 -8.62 2.05
N ASN A 130 32.36 -9.85 1.65
CA ASN A 130 31.21 -10.18 0.82
C ASN A 130 29.90 -10.22 1.65
N ALA A 131 29.99 -10.23 2.99
CA ALA A 131 28.83 -10.11 3.89
C ALA A 131 28.35 -8.67 4.09
N LEU A 132 29.03 -7.67 3.54
CA LEU A 132 28.56 -6.29 3.50
C LEU A 132 27.27 -6.19 2.68
N PRO A 133 26.38 -5.22 2.96
CA PRO A 133 25.23 -4.94 2.10
C PRO A 133 25.64 -4.76 0.64
N LYS A 134 24.87 -5.35 -0.27
CA LYS A 134 25.07 -5.17 -1.71
C LYS A 134 24.69 -3.76 -2.10
N VAL A 135 25.66 -2.97 -2.45
CA VAL A 135 25.53 -1.60 -2.96
C VAL A 135 26.13 -1.48 -4.36
N ASN A 136 26.07 -0.29 -4.94
CA ASN A 136 26.57 -0.01 -6.28
C ASN A 136 25.91 -0.86 -7.38
N ILE A 137 24.62 -1.10 -7.22
CA ILE A 137 23.72 -1.72 -8.19
C ILE A 137 22.66 -0.70 -8.63
N SER A 138 22.13 -0.88 -9.83
CA SER A 138 21.02 -0.07 -10.32
C SER A 138 19.68 -0.58 -9.75
N TRP A 139 18.64 0.25 -9.83
CA TRP A 139 17.27 -0.15 -9.48
C TRP A 139 16.81 -1.33 -10.34
N PHE A 140 17.16 -1.37 -11.62
CA PHE A 140 16.79 -2.46 -12.53
C PHE A 140 17.50 -3.78 -12.15
N GLU A 141 18.76 -3.73 -11.71
CA GLU A 141 19.46 -4.92 -11.19
C GLU A 141 18.87 -5.40 -9.87
N ALA A 142 18.45 -4.49 -9.00
CA ALA A 142 17.74 -4.86 -7.78
C ALA A 142 16.41 -5.56 -8.10
N VAL A 143 15.63 -5.07 -9.07
CA VAL A 143 14.41 -5.72 -9.55
C VAL A 143 14.70 -7.05 -10.23
N ASP A 144 15.74 -7.16 -11.06
CA ASP A 144 16.13 -8.45 -11.68
C ASP A 144 16.56 -9.47 -10.63
N PHE A 145 17.24 -9.06 -9.57
CA PHE A 145 17.54 -9.93 -8.45
C PHE A 145 16.27 -10.49 -7.80
N THR A 146 15.25 -9.65 -7.54
CA THR A 146 13.97 -10.12 -6.99
C THR A 146 13.24 -11.09 -7.91
N ARG A 147 13.32 -10.87 -9.23
CA ARG A 147 12.78 -11.77 -10.25
C ARG A 147 13.50 -13.13 -10.21
N ARG A 148 14.84 -13.15 -10.17
CA ARG A 148 15.63 -14.38 -10.07
C ARG A 148 15.30 -15.15 -8.80
N PHE A 149 15.19 -14.46 -7.67
CA PHE A 149 14.81 -15.09 -6.41
C PHE A 149 13.40 -15.69 -6.47
N SER A 150 12.45 -14.98 -7.05
CA SER A 150 11.08 -15.48 -7.26
C SER A 150 11.05 -16.73 -8.16
N LEU A 151 11.85 -16.76 -9.22
CA LEU A 151 12.00 -17.94 -10.09
C LEU A 151 12.60 -19.12 -9.32
N TYR A 152 13.61 -18.90 -8.50
CA TYR A 152 14.18 -19.95 -7.65
C TYR A 152 13.15 -20.52 -6.68
N LEU A 153 12.35 -19.68 -6.00
CA LEU A 153 11.30 -20.14 -5.08
C LEU A 153 10.23 -20.99 -5.79
N ASN A 154 10.00 -20.76 -7.08
CA ASN A 154 9.07 -21.54 -7.88
C ASN A 154 9.72 -22.72 -8.62
N SER A 155 11.03 -22.95 -8.44
CA SER A 155 11.74 -24.13 -8.93
C SER A 155 11.48 -25.36 -8.05
N GLN A 156 11.91 -26.55 -8.54
CA GLN A 156 11.80 -27.80 -7.74
C GLN A 156 12.59 -27.71 -6.43
N GLU A 157 13.73 -27.05 -6.41
CA GLU A 157 14.55 -26.83 -5.21
C GLU A 157 13.83 -25.94 -4.19
N GLY A 158 13.36 -24.76 -4.62
CA GLY A 158 12.67 -23.82 -3.74
C GLY A 158 11.40 -24.40 -3.16
N GLN A 159 10.67 -25.20 -3.92
CA GLN A 159 9.45 -25.89 -3.50
C GLN A 159 9.66 -27.03 -2.49
N GLN A 160 10.88 -27.34 -2.08
CA GLN A 160 11.14 -28.29 -0.99
C GLN A 160 10.92 -27.68 0.39
N ASP A 161 10.98 -26.37 0.52
CA ASP A 161 10.75 -25.65 1.77
C ASP A 161 9.26 -25.65 2.16
N ASP A 162 8.94 -25.92 3.42
CA ASP A 162 7.57 -26.04 3.90
C ASP A 162 6.80 -24.71 3.87
N PHE A 163 7.46 -23.58 4.12
CA PHE A 163 6.84 -22.27 4.03
C PHE A 163 6.48 -21.95 2.58
N VAL A 164 7.40 -22.22 1.65
CA VAL A 164 7.19 -22.01 0.20
C VAL A 164 6.05 -22.89 -0.32
N LYS A 165 6.05 -24.19 0.02
CA LYS A 165 4.96 -25.12 -0.33
C LYS A 165 3.59 -24.69 0.18
N SER A 166 3.54 -24.23 1.43
CA SER A 166 2.28 -23.83 2.08
C SER A 166 1.74 -22.50 1.54
N ASN A 167 2.56 -21.75 0.80
CA ASN A 167 2.22 -20.43 0.26
C ASN A 167 2.47 -20.38 -1.24
N THR A 168 1.69 -21.14 -2.02
CA THR A 168 1.83 -21.18 -3.48
C THR A 168 1.70 -19.81 -4.11
N GLY A 169 2.52 -19.56 -5.15
CA GLY A 169 2.50 -18.31 -5.92
C GLY A 169 3.16 -17.12 -5.21
N ILE A 170 3.95 -17.36 -4.14
CA ILE A 170 4.76 -16.30 -3.53
C ILE A 170 5.84 -15.81 -4.50
N TYR A 171 6.14 -14.54 -4.35
CA TYR A 171 7.24 -13.89 -5.06
C TYR A 171 7.91 -12.86 -4.18
N VAL A 172 9.14 -12.51 -4.55
CA VAL A 172 9.96 -11.52 -3.86
C VAL A 172 9.98 -10.23 -4.66
N ARG A 173 9.94 -9.11 -3.98
CA ARG A 173 10.06 -7.77 -4.57
C ARG A 173 10.76 -6.80 -3.62
N LEU A 174 11.10 -5.62 -4.12
CA LEU A 174 11.43 -4.50 -3.25
C LEU A 174 10.18 -4.13 -2.42
N PRO A 175 10.36 -3.58 -1.20
CA PRO A 175 9.23 -3.07 -0.41
C PRO A 175 8.54 -1.92 -1.16
N ASN A 176 7.23 -1.77 -0.94
CA ASN A 176 6.59 -0.51 -1.24
C ASN A 176 6.88 0.52 -0.12
N GLU A 177 6.58 1.78 -0.38
CA GLU A 177 6.93 2.86 0.55
C GLU A 177 6.18 2.73 1.89
N ALA A 178 4.90 2.32 1.85
CA ALA A 178 4.09 2.10 3.05
C ALA A 178 4.63 0.94 3.90
N GLU A 179 5.00 -0.18 3.30
CA GLU A 179 5.60 -1.32 4.01
C GLU A 179 6.92 -0.94 4.66
N TRP A 180 7.77 -0.22 3.92
CA TRP A 180 9.07 0.18 4.43
C TRP A 180 8.95 1.12 5.64
N GLU A 181 8.15 2.19 5.52
CA GLU A 181 8.01 3.18 6.59
C GLU A 181 7.30 2.61 7.81
N PHE A 182 6.23 1.82 7.61
CA PHE A 182 5.52 1.17 8.70
C PHE A 182 6.44 0.22 9.48
N ALA A 183 7.28 -0.57 8.80
CA ALA A 183 8.25 -1.44 9.43
C ALA A 183 9.36 -0.65 10.13
N SER A 184 9.91 0.40 9.51
CA SER A 184 10.96 1.24 10.08
C SER A 184 10.54 1.86 11.41
N ARG A 185 9.30 2.32 11.53
CA ARG A 185 8.71 2.92 12.72
C ARG A 185 8.37 1.94 13.85
N GLY A 186 8.41 0.61 13.59
CA GLY A 186 8.13 -0.42 14.58
C GLY A 186 6.71 -1.01 14.51
N GLY A 187 5.92 -0.65 13.49
CA GLY A 187 4.62 -1.24 13.20
C GLY A 187 3.63 -1.14 14.36
N LEU A 188 2.97 -2.26 14.68
CA LEU A 188 2.03 -2.36 15.81
C LEU A 188 2.73 -2.58 17.18
N GLN A 189 4.08 -2.67 17.23
CA GLN A 189 4.82 -2.94 18.47
C GLN A 189 5.13 -1.67 19.28
N VAL A 190 4.74 -0.51 18.78
CA VAL A 190 5.00 0.79 19.38
C VAL A 190 3.70 1.55 19.65
N SER A 191 3.73 2.48 20.60
CA SER A 191 2.61 3.41 20.81
C SER A 191 2.51 4.40 19.66
N LEU A 192 1.36 5.08 19.53
CA LEU A 192 1.14 6.09 18.49
C LEU A 192 2.17 7.23 18.57
N ALA A 193 2.55 7.66 19.77
CA ALA A 193 3.54 8.71 19.98
C ALA A 193 4.95 8.29 19.52
N GLU A 194 5.34 7.05 19.83
CA GLU A 194 6.60 6.48 19.36
C GLU A 194 6.60 6.26 17.84
N PHE A 195 5.47 5.84 17.27
CA PHE A 195 5.31 5.68 15.82
C PHE A 195 5.49 7.00 15.07
N GLN A 196 5.02 8.11 15.61
CA GLN A 196 5.17 9.45 15.01
C GLN A 196 6.56 10.08 15.28
N SER A 197 7.41 9.46 16.09
CA SER A 197 8.77 9.92 16.33
C SER A 197 9.62 9.85 15.04
N PRO A 198 10.58 10.78 14.83
CA PRO A 198 11.51 10.72 13.69
C PRO A 198 12.30 9.41 13.62
N VAL A 199 12.59 8.82 14.79
CA VAL A 199 13.37 7.58 14.94
C VAL A 199 12.56 6.61 15.80
N PRO A 200 12.57 5.30 15.52
CA PRO A 200 11.91 4.32 16.38
C PRO A 200 12.53 4.33 17.79
N PRO A 201 11.83 3.86 18.84
CA PRO A 201 12.34 3.84 20.20
C PRO A 201 13.63 3.01 20.30
N ILE A 202 14.64 3.58 20.94
CA ILE A 202 15.97 3.01 21.12
C ILE A 202 16.20 2.76 22.62
N LYS A 203 16.62 1.56 23.00
CA LYS A 203 16.84 1.19 24.41
C LYS A 203 17.92 2.05 25.09
N SER A 204 18.98 2.42 24.36
CA SER A 204 20.07 3.26 24.83
C SER A 204 19.82 4.76 24.65
N GLY A 205 18.84 5.14 23.83
CA GLY A 205 18.49 6.53 23.55
C GLY A 205 19.38 7.27 22.55
N ALA A 206 20.43 6.66 22.01
CA ALA A 206 21.34 7.30 21.06
C ALA A 206 21.21 6.71 19.64
N LEU A 207 21.06 7.57 18.61
CA LEU A 207 20.92 7.13 17.21
C LEU A 207 22.11 6.26 16.73
N ARG A 208 23.33 6.54 17.20
CA ARG A 208 24.52 5.74 16.86
C ARG A 208 24.46 4.28 17.30
N ASP A 209 23.56 3.94 18.23
CA ASP A 209 23.38 2.56 18.68
C ASP A 209 22.38 1.79 17.81
N LEU A 210 21.64 2.50 16.95
CA LEU A 210 20.65 1.97 16.02
C LEU A 210 21.10 2.05 14.56
N ALA A 211 21.88 3.09 14.18
CA ALA A 211 22.15 3.44 12.80
C ALA A 211 23.62 3.81 12.55
N PHE A 212 24.19 3.35 11.43
CA PHE A 212 25.46 3.84 10.88
C PHE A 212 25.20 5.03 9.96
N PHE A 213 25.55 6.24 10.37
CA PHE A 213 25.39 7.49 9.63
C PHE A 213 26.74 8.20 9.43
N GLY A 214 26.78 9.26 8.64
CA GLY A 214 28.01 10.01 8.32
C GLY A 214 28.61 10.67 9.55
N GLY A 215 29.91 10.43 9.75
CA GLY A 215 30.68 11.03 10.84
C GLY A 215 31.62 10.04 11.54
N ALA A 216 32.66 10.59 12.17
CA ALA A 216 33.73 9.81 12.83
C ALA A 216 33.22 8.99 14.04
N GLN A 217 32.11 9.40 14.63
CA GLN A 217 31.51 8.75 15.82
C GLN A 217 30.46 7.68 15.47
N SER A 218 30.24 7.38 14.19
CA SER A 218 29.33 6.36 13.69
C SER A 218 30.00 5.52 12.61
N SER A 219 29.66 5.69 11.32
CA SER A 219 30.19 4.88 10.22
C SER A 219 31.66 5.14 9.90
N ASN A 220 32.18 6.31 10.25
CA ASN A 220 33.49 6.79 9.79
C ASN A 220 33.65 6.71 8.25
N GLY A 221 32.58 6.96 7.50
CA GLY A 221 32.55 6.92 6.03
C GLY A 221 32.63 5.52 5.43
N LYS A 222 32.35 4.47 6.21
CA LYS A 222 32.45 3.07 5.77
C LYS A 222 31.11 2.34 5.92
N LEU A 223 30.80 1.51 4.94
CA LEU A 223 29.73 0.53 4.99
C LEU A 223 30.12 -0.58 6.00
N ASN A 224 29.16 -1.05 6.77
CA ASN A 224 29.35 -2.09 7.78
C ASN A 224 28.50 -3.33 7.48
N VAL A 225 28.88 -4.47 8.06
CA VAL A 225 28.05 -5.69 8.01
C VAL A 225 26.75 -5.43 8.77
N SER A 226 25.63 -5.87 8.21
CA SER A 226 24.30 -5.69 8.81
C SER A 226 24.17 -6.45 10.14
N GLY A 227 23.34 -5.93 11.06
CA GLY A 227 23.04 -6.58 12.34
C GLY A 227 24.07 -6.33 13.44
N LEU A 228 24.98 -5.38 13.31
CA LEU A 228 25.95 -5.03 14.35
C LEU A 228 25.35 -4.15 15.45
N LEU A 229 24.43 -3.27 15.12
CA LEU A 229 23.79 -2.34 16.04
C LEU A 229 22.49 -2.91 16.60
N GLN A 230 21.74 -2.10 17.36
CA GLN A 230 20.44 -2.51 17.89
C GLN A 230 19.38 -2.56 16.78
N PRO A 231 18.46 -3.54 16.84
CA PRO A 231 17.34 -3.56 15.93
C PRO A 231 16.24 -2.56 16.37
N ASN A 232 15.31 -2.27 15.46
CA ASN A 232 14.07 -1.60 15.82
C ASN A 232 13.13 -2.54 16.65
N PRO A 233 11.95 -2.07 17.12
CA PRO A 233 11.04 -2.89 17.93
C PRO A 233 10.57 -4.19 17.28
N LEU A 234 10.58 -4.27 15.93
CA LEU A 234 10.23 -5.47 15.16
C LEU A 234 11.41 -6.45 15.00
N LYS A 235 12.55 -6.17 15.61
CA LYS A 235 13.80 -6.94 15.45
C LYS A 235 14.35 -6.91 14.01
N ILE A 236 14.11 -5.81 13.31
CA ILE A 236 14.69 -5.53 12.00
C ILE A 236 15.90 -4.62 12.19
N TYR A 237 17.00 -4.96 11.55
CA TYR A 237 18.27 -4.26 11.67
C TYR A 237 18.50 -3.31 10.52
N ASP A 238 19.23 -2.23 10.78
CA ASP A 238 19.74 -1.28 9.78
C ASP A 238 18.65 -0.69 8.85
N MET A 239 17.41 -0.55 9.37
CA MET A 239 16.35 0.21 8.67
C MET A 239 16.71 1.68 8.53
N LEU A 240 17.55 2.19 9.43
CA LEU A 240 18.13 3.53 9.38
C LEU A 240 19.64 3.41 9.32
N GLY A 241 20.27 4.17 8.42
CA GLY A 241 21.72 4.17 8.23
C GLY A 241 22.23 3.00 7.39
N ASN A 242 23.52 2.73 7.44
CA ASN A 242 24.29 1.74 6.69
C ASN A 242 24.13 1.92 5.17
N ALA A 243 23.29 1.16 4.46
CA ALA A 243 22.96 1.43 3.07
C ALA A 243 21.55 2.03 2.93
N GLN A 244 21.40 3.04 2.08
CA GLN A 244 20.09 3.55 1.67
C GLN A 244 19.36 2.47 0.88
N GLU A 245 18.05 2.34 1.05
CA GLU A 245 17.28 1.22 0.51
C GLU A 245 16.32 1.66 -0.59
N MET A 246 16.41 0.97 -1.74
CA MET A 246 15.55 1.19 -2.90
C MET A 246 14.12 0.71 -2.63
N ILE A 247 13.17 1.49 -3.08
CA ILE A 247 11.73 1.22 -3.03
C ILE A 247 11.22 0.83 -4.43
N LEU A 248 10.14 0.05 -4.47
CA LEU A 248 9.54 -0.44 -5.72
C LEU A 248 8.84 0.68 -6.49
N GLU A 249 8.15 1.58 -5.78
CA GLU A 249 7.34 2.64 -6.36
C GLU A 249 8.19 3.80 -6.87
N PRO A 250 7.72 4.52 -7.90
CA PRO A 250 8.29 5.80 -8.30
C PRO A 250 8.05 6.86 -7.22
N PHE A 251 8.89 7.89 -7.21
CA PHE A 251 8.73 9.03 -6.32
C PHE A 251 7.53 9.88 -6.74
N SER A 252 6.68 10.20 -5.78
CA SER A 252 5.66 11.23 -5.92
C SER A 252 5.85 12.27 -4.81
N ALA A 253 5.84 13.56 -5.17
CA ALA A 253 5.96 14.64 -4.19
C ALA A 253 4.78 14.64 -3.20
N THR A 254 5.00 15.04 -1.96
CA THR A 254 3.93 15.18 -0.97
C THR A 254 3.13 16.46 -1.22
N ARG A 255 1.83 16.38 -0.98
CA ARG A 255 0.91 17.52 -1.10
C ARG A 255 -0.19 17.40 -0.07
N THR A 256 -0.16 18.22 0.94
CA THR A 256 -1.20 18.36 1.98
C THR A 256 -2.07 17.09 2.20
N GLY A 257 -1.54 16.15 2.99
CA GLY A 257 -2.23 14.91 3.36
C GLY A 257 -2.22 13.78 2.33
N ARG A 258 -1.66 13.97 1.13
CA ARG A 258 -1.59 12.94 0.07
C ARG A 258 -0.35 13.08 -0.81
N LEU A 259 -0.08 12.09 -1.64
CA LEU A 259 0.93 12.15 -2.68
C LEU A 259 0.42 12.91 -3.92
N HIS A 260 1.32 13.61 -4.61
CA HIS A 260 1.04 14.23 -5.90
C HIS A 260 0.92 13.14 -6.98
N GLY A 261 0.12 13.37 -8.01
CA GLY A 261 -0.13 12.37 -9.06
C GLY A 261 0.95 12.30 -10.15
N GLN A 262 2.04 13.09 -10.07
CA GLN A 262 3.16 12.95 -10.97
C GLN A 262 4.18 11.98 -10.40
N ASP A 263 4.50 10.93 -11.16
CA ASP A 263 5.57 10.00 -10.84
C ASP A 263 6.91 10.50 -11.36
N GLY A 264 7.93 10.39 -10.52
CA GLY A 264 9.31 10.77 -10.80
C GLY A 264 10.24 9.59 -10.99
N GLY A 265 11.47 9.71 -10.45
CA GLY A 265 12.44 8.63 -10.38
C GLY A 265 12.11 7.62 -9.27
N PHE A 266 13.07 6.74 -8.92
CA PHE A 266 12.86 5.81 -7.81
C PHE A 266 13.15 6.45 -6.45
N ILE A 267 12.55 5.89 -5.42
CA ILE A 267 12.70 6.34 -4.03
C ILE A 267 13.84 5.58 -3.36
N ILE A 268 14.64 6.28 -2.55
CA ILE A 268 15.52 5.67 -1.55
C ILE A 268 15.14 6.14 -0.15
N ARG A 269 15.30 5.24 0.84
CA ARG A 269 14.85 5.41 2.22
C ARG A 269 15.97 5.16 3.23
N GLY A 270 15.75 5.57 4.48
CA GLY A 270 16.55 5.21 5.65
C GLY A 270 17.81 6.03 5.89
N GLY A 271 18.32 6.69 4.86
CA GLY A 271 19.66 7.25 4.90
C GLY A 271 20.73 6.16 4.88
N GLY A 272 21.99 6.52 4.80
CA GLY A 272 23.11 5.59 4.73
C GLY A 272 24.32 6.08 5.50
N PHE A 273 25.41 5.33 5.41
CA PHE A 273 26.67 5.58 6.11
C PHE A 273 27.33 6.94 5.76
N LEU A 274 26.82 7.63 4.73
CA LEU A 274 27.25 8.99 4.34
C LEU A 274 26.23 10.08 4.69
N THR A 275 25.02 9.71 5.12
CA THR A 275 23.95 10.66 5.46
C THR A 275 24.23 11.36 6.79
N ASN A 276 24.00 12.67 6.88
CA ASN A 276 24.19 13.40 8.13
C ASN A 276 23.23 12.88 9.21
N GLN A 277 23.67 12.87 10.46
CA GLN A 277 22.90 12.38 11.61
C GLN A 277 21.49 12.98 11.69
N LYS A 278 21.35 14.29 11.48
CA LYS A 278 20.06 15.00 11.57
C LYS A 278 19.03 14.57 10.52
N ASP A 279 19.52 14.05 9.38
CA ASP A 279 18.68 13.68 8.24
C ASP A 279 18.27 12.19 8.29
N VAL A 280 18.87 11.39 9.20
CA VAL A 280 18.55 9.96 9.36
C VAL A 280 17.28 9.80 10.17
N THR A 281 16.15 9.64 9.47
CA THR A 281 14.82 9.47 10.06
C THR A 281 14.01 8.42 9.31
N SER A 282 12.99 7.85 9.96
CA SER A 282 12.04 6.94 9.29
C SER A 282 11.22 7.63 8.20
N ALA A 283 11.12 8.95 8.20
CA ALA A 283 10.42 9.74 7.18
C ALA A 283 11.30 10.14 6.00
N LEU A 284 12.63 9.96 6.09
CA LEU A 284 13.54 10.34 5.02
C LEU A 284 13.20 9.60 3.74
N ARG A 285 12.89 10.33 2.67
CA ARG A 285 12.67 9.83 1.31
C ARG A 285 13.33 10.76 0.32
N ILE A 286 14.09 10.20 -0.59
CA ILE A 286 14.87 10.95 -1.57
C ILE A 286 14.59 10.39 -2.95
N GLU A 287 14.26 11.25 -3.90
CA GLU A 287 14.16 10.89 -5.31
C GLU A 287 15.53 10.66 -5.92
N LYS A 288 15.67 9.62 -6.72
CA LYS A 288 16.83 9.35 -7.59
C LYS A 288 16.37 9.09 -9.01
N PRO A 289 17.05 9.67 -10.01
CA PRO A 289 16.75 9.35 -11.40
C PRO A 289 17.19 7.92 -11.72
N TYR A 290 16.44 7.23 -12.59
CA TYR A 290 16.83 5.90 -13.07
C TYR A 290 18.12 5.94 -13.90
N TYR A 291 18.36 7.05 -14.61
CA TYR A 291 19.49 7.22 -15.53
C TYR A 291 20.21 8.54 -15.29
N ILE A 292 21.54 8.49 -15.35
CA ILE A 292 22.42 9.67 -15.35
C ILE A 292 23.40 9.52 -16.53
N ASN A 293 23.51 10.53 -17.37
CA ASN A 293 24.41 10.56 -18.53
C ASN A 293 24.28 9.31 -19.43
N GLY A 294 23.06 8.85 -19.67
CA GLY A 294 22.77 7.70 -20.53
C GLY A 294 23.10 6.33 -19.92
N LYS A 295 23.43 6.27 -18.63
CA LYS A 295 23.69 5.03 -17.88
C LYS A 295 22.75 4.91 -16.71
N GLU A 296 22.44 3.67 -16.31
CA GLU A 296 21.70 3.39 -15.08
C GLU A 296 22.44 3.96 -13.87
N LEU A 297 21.71 4.62 -12.98
CA LEU A 297 22.27 5.15 -11.74
C LEU A 297 22.74 4.00 -10.85
N ARG A 298 23.98 4.10 -10.37
CA ARG A 298 24.58 3.25 -9.35
C ARG A 298 25.27 4.13 -8.33
N ALA A 299 25.13 3.80 -7.05
CA ALA A 299 25.77 4.56 -5.99
C ALA A 299 26.33 3.62 -4.91
N LYS A 300 27.46 4.00 -4.34
CA LYS A 300 28.21 3.20 -3.36
C LYS A 300 27.51 3.06 -2.00
N ASP A 301 26.47 3.81 -1.76
CA ASP A 301 25.70 3.88 -0.53
C ASP A 301 24.21 3.52 -0.71
N ILE A 302 23.83 3.02 -1.90
CA ILE A 302 22.46 2.58 -2.21
C ILE A 302 22.47 1.05 -2.40
N GLY A 303 21.66 0.37 -1.59
CA GLY A 303 21.43 -1.06 -1.58
C GLY A 303 19.92 -1.38 -1.63
N MET A 304 19.54 -2.54 -1.09
CA MET A 304 18.16 -2.99 -1.11
C MET A 304 17.81 -3.88 0.08
N ARG A 305 16.54 -3.88 0.40
CA ARG A 305 15.83 -4.79 1.30
C ARG A 305 14.67 -5.43 0.54
N LEU A 306 14.16 -6.57 1.00
CA LEU A 306 13.18 -7.34 0.26
C LEU A 306 11.89 -7.55 1.06
N VAL A 307 10.80 -7.73 0.33
CA VAL A 307 9.50 -8.16 0.84
C VAL A 307 9.06 -9.41 0.10
N VAL A 308 8.49 -10.38 0.81
CA VAL A 308 7.79 -11.52 0.21
C VAL A 308 6.32 -11.18 0.12
N SER A 309 5.75 -11.41 -1.04
CA SER A 309 4.35 -11.12 -1.34
C SER A 309 3.70 -12.29 -2.08
N LYS A 310 2.39 -12.22 -2.25
CA LYS A 310 1.60 -13.13 -3.10
C LYS A 310 0.50 -12.34 -3.80
N PRO A 311 -0.11 -12.86 -4.88
CA PRO A 311 -1.27 -12.22 -5.51
C PRO A 311 -2.39 -11.97 -4.49
N VAL A 312 -3.08 -10.83 -4.60
CA VAL A 312 -4.25 -10.51 -3.77
C VAL A 312 -5.41 -11.45 -4.11
N ILE A 313 -5.56 -11.73 -5.41
CA ILE A 313 -6.56 -12.65 -5.96
C ILE A 313 -5.81 -13.79 -6.63
N ALA A 314 -5.58 -14.89 -5.91
CA ALA A 314 -4.88 -16.06 -6.46
C ALA A 314 -5.83 -16.97 -7.26
N ASP A 315 -7.09 -17.05 -6.89
CA ASP A 315 -8.10 -17.89 -7.52
C ASP A 315 -9.53 -17.34 -7.34
N ARG A 316 -10.51 -18.05 -7.93
CA ARG A 316 -11.93 -17.67 -7.86
C ARG A 316 -12.51 -17.74 -6.43
N GLN A 317 -11.96 -18.59 -5.58
CA GLN A 317 -12.43 -18.75 -4.20
C GLN A 317 -12.00 -17.55 -3.36
N GLU A 318 -10.75 -17.08 -3.51
CA GLU A 318 -10.28 -15.84 -2.88
C GLU A 318 -11.06 -14.62 -3.38
N LEU A 319 -11.37 -14.55 -4.68
CA LEU A 319 -12.23 -13.47 -5.22
C LEU A 319 -13.62 -13.49 -4.57
N ALA A 320 -14.23 -14.66 -4.39
CA ALA A 320 -15.54 -14.77 -3.74
C ALA A 320 -15.48 -14.31 -2.26
N VAL A 321 -14.41 -14.66 -1.54
CA VAL A 321 -14.19 -14.19 -0.15
C VAL A 321 -14.05 -12.68 -0.10
N LEU A 322 -13.26 -12.09 -1.00
CA LEU A 322 -13.08 -10.64 -1.09
C LEU A 322 -14.39 -9.92 -1.39
N ASN A 323 -15.18 -10.41 -2.32
CA ASN A 323 -16.49 -9.84 -2.65
C ASN A 323 -17.46 -9.93 -1.45
N ASP A 324 -17.46 -11.03 -0.70
CA ASP A 324 -18.25 -11.19 0.51
C ASP A 324 -17.80 -10.20 1.61
N GLU A 325 -16.50 -10.03 1.81
CA GLU A 325 -15.96 -9.05 2.75
C GLU A 325 -16.29 -7.60 2.34
N ILE A 326 -16.14 -7.26 1.05
CA ILE A 326 -16.52 -5.94 0.51
C ILE A 326 -18.02 -5.68 0.72
N SER A 327 -18.87 -6.68 0.46
CA SER A 327 -20.32 -6.54 0.66
C SER A 327 -20.71 -6.25 2.12
N LYS A 328 -19.90 -6.72 3.06
CA LYS A 328 -20.10 -6.50 4.51
C LYS A 328 -19.60 -5.13 4.97
N LEU A 329 -18.67 -4.49 4.27
CA LEU A 329 -18.21 -3.13 4.59
C LEU A 329 -19.32 -2.09 4.45
N GLY A 330 -20.28 -2.31 3.56
CA GLY A 330 -21.45 -1.42 3.36
C GLY A 330 -22.46 -1.37 4.51
N HIS A 331 -22.30 -2.20 5.53
CA HIS A 331 -23.23 -2.27 6.66
C HIS A 331 -22.87 -1.31 7.82
N GLY A 332 -22.32 -0.14 7.53
CA GLY A 332 -22.38 1.09 8.35
C GLY A 332 -21.91 1.08 9.81
N ASP A 333 -21.80 -0.08 10.45
CA ASP A 333 -21.56 -0.19 11.89
C ASP A 333 -20.12 0.09 12.34
N GLU A 334 -19.14 -0.07 11.45
CA GLU A 334 -17.72 0.06 11.84
C GLU A 334 -17.17 1.49 11.72
N ILE A 335 -17.59 2.24 10.70
CA ILE A 335 -17.20 3.66 10.55
C ILE A 335 -17.85 4.50 11.65
N VAL A 336 -19.11 4.16 12.02
CA VAL A 336 -19.79 4.80 13.15
C VAL A 336 -19.18 4.40 14.50
N LYS A 337 -18.63 3.18 14.63
CA LYS A 337 -17.92 2.75 15.85
C LYS A 337 -16.59 3.50 16.04
N ASP A 338 -15.87 3.83 14.98
CA ASP A 338 -14.61 4.58 15.09
C ASP A 338 -14.84 6.03 15.53
N SER A 339 -15.85 6.70 14.97
CA SER A 339 -16.23 8.06 15.43
C SER A 339 -16.78 8.06 16.87
N ARG A 340 -17.49 7.00 17.29
CA ARG A 340 -17.93 6.81 18.69
C ARG A 340 -16.76 6.44 19.61
N ARG A 341 -15.74 5.70 19.14
CA ARG A 341 -14.50 5.42 19.90
C ARG A 341 -13.72 6.69 20.19
N ASP A 342 -13.58 7.58 19.23
CA ASP A 342 -12.86 8.84 19.41
C ASP A 342 -13.59 9.76 20.41
N LYS A 343 -14.93 9.80 20.36
CA LYS A 343 -15.74 10.50 21.35
C LYS A 343 -15.64 9.87 22.73
N SER A 344 -15.67 8.53 22.80
CA SER A 344 -15.45 7.78 24.04
C SER A 344 -14.05 7.96 24.63
N ASN A 345 -13.03 8.13 23.77
CA ASN A 345 -11.65 8.39 24.22
C ASN A 345 -11.49 9.82 24.76
N LEU A 346 -12.17 10.82 24.15
CA LEU A 346 -12.25 12.18 24.68
C LEU A 346 -12.99 12.22 26.02
N ASP A 347 -14.13 11.53 26.14
CA ASP A 347 -14.90 11.44 27.37
C ASP A 347 -14.12 10.73 28.50
N ARG A 348 -13.32 9.70 28.16
CA ARG A 348 -12.39 9.04 29.09
C ARG A 348 -11.25 9.95 29.51
N LEU A 349 -10.66 10.71 28.60
CA LEU A 349 -9.61 11.68 28.90
C LEU A 349 -10.14 12.79 29.82
N ASP A 350 -11.35 13.30 29.55
CA ASP A 350 -12.03 14.28 30.40
C ASP A 350 -12.35 13.71 31.79
N ALA A 351 -12.71 12.43 31.90
CA ALA A 351 -12.93 11.76 33.18
C ALA A 351 -11.62 11.62 33.97
N ILE A 352 -10.50 11.25 33.31
CA ILE A 352 -9.19 11.14 33.93
C ILE A 352 -8.69 12.54 34.42
N ILE A 353 -8.88 13.57 33.60
CA ILE A 353 -8.52 14.95 33.95
C ILE A 353 -9.31 15.40 35.19
N ARG A 354 -10.63 15.16 35.24
CA ARG A 354 -11.48 15.49 36.40
C ARG A 354 -11.09 14.71 37.65
N GLN A 355 -10.82 13.42 37.52
CA GLN A 355 -10.40 12.56 38.63
C GLN A 355 -9.05 13.02 39.21
N ASN A 356 -8.09 13.41 38.36
CA ASN A 356 -6.80 13.95 38.83
C ASN A 356 -6.94 15.34 39.49
N HIS A 357 -7.87 16.19 39.01
CA HIS A 357 -8.17 17.45 39.71
C HIS A 357 -8.68 17.22 41.16
N THR A 358 -9.57 16.27 41.37
CA THR A 358 -10.11 15.93 42.69
C THR A 358 -9.04 15.35 43.61
N TYR A 359 -8.06 14.61 43.12
CA TYR A 359 -6.93 14.10 43.88
C TYR A 359 -5.91 15.22 44.27
N LEU A 360 -5.76 16.25 43.44
CA LEU A 360 -4.86 17.37 43.67
C LEU A 360 -5.34 18.31 44.77
N GLU A 361 -6.67 18.49 44.90
CA GLU A 361 -7.26 19.28 46.00
C GLU A 361 -7.03 18.63 47.38
N GLN A 362 -6.70 17.34 47.43
CA GLN A 362 -6.52 16.57 48.66
C GLN A 362 -5.05 16.38 49.13
N ARG A 363 -4.03 16.80 48.34
CA ARG A 363 -2.60 16.61 48.71
C ARG A 363 -1.69 17.74 48.21
N THR A 364 -1.22 18.56 49.11
CA THR A 364 -0.35 19.72 48.87
C THR A 364 1.10 19.40 48.46
N ASP A 365 1.62 18.16 48.65
CA ASP A 365 3.02 17.80 48.40
C ASP A 365 3.37 17.31 47.00
N LEU A 366 2.36 17.17 46.11
CA LEU A 366 2.53 16.66 44.72
C LEU A 366 2.30 17.73 43.65
N GLU A 367 2.08 18.99 44.04
CA GLU A 367 1.63 20.07 43.15
C GLU A 367 2.54 20.36 41.95
N ASN A 368 3.86 20.30 42.11
CA ASN A 368 4.79 20.71 41.06
C ASN A 368 4.96 19.65 39.93
N LYS A 369 4.90 18.36 40.26
CA LYS A 369 4.99 17.28 39.26
C LYS A 369 3.66 17.04 38.52
N ASN A 370 2.53 17.21 39.21
CA ASN A 370 1.20 16.99 38.66
C ASN A 370 0.72 18.19 37.82
N SER A 371 1.15 19.43 38.12
CA SER A 371 0.79 20.60 37.29
C SER A 371 1.38 20.53 35.87
N SER A 372 2.57 19.95 35.69
CA SER A 372 3.15 19.74 34.37
C SER A 372 2.40 18.65 33.57
N LEU A 373 2.00 17.55 34.27
CA LEU A 373 1.23 16.46 33.67
C LEU A 373 -0.16 16.93 33.23
N LEU A 374 -0.83 17.74 34.07
CA LEU A 374 -2.15 18.31 33.73
C LEU A 374 -2.08 19.29 32.55
N ARG A 375 -1.00 20.09 32.44
CA ARG A 375 -0.78 20.93 31.24
C ARG A 375 -0.61 20.06 29.99
N SER A 376 0.25 19.04 30.03
CA SER A 376 0.47 18.14 28.91
C SER A 376 -0.83 17.40 28.50
N LEU A 377 -1.68 16.99 29.44
CA LEU A 377 -2.97 16.36 29.15
C LEU A 377 -3.96 17.34 28.51
N ASN A 378 -3.97 18.62 28.97
CA ASN A 378 -4.80 19.65 28.35
C ASN A 378 -4.31 20.01 26.93
N ASP A 379 -2.99 20.06 26.72
CA ASP A 379 -2.41 20.31 25.39
C ASP A 379 -2.78 19.17 24.42
N LEU A 380 -2.62 17.91 24.85
CA LEU A 380 -3.05 16.73 24.06
C LEU A 380 -4.55 16.75 23.76
N ARG A 381 -5.38 17.16 24.72
CA ARG A 381 -6.82 17.32 24.49
C ARG A 381 -7.10 18.38 23.42
N GLN A 382 -6.41 19.52 23.48
CA GLN A 382 -6.59 20.58 22.48
C GLN A 382 -6.11 20.12 21.09
N GLU A 383 -5.00 19.39 21.01
CA GLU A 383 -4.54 18.81 19.76
C GLU A 383 -5.53 17.80 19.19
N LEU A 384 -6.10 16.92 20.02
CA LEU A 384 -7.11 15.95 19.61
C LEU A 384 -8.40 16.64 19.09
N VAL A 385 -8.84 17.71 19.75
CA VAL A 385 -9.99 18.51 19.29
C VAL A 385 -9.69 19.16 17.94
N LYS A 386 -8.49 19.72 17.75
CA LYS A 386 -8.07 20.29 16.45
C LYS A 386 -7.99 19.24 15.36
N ALA A 387 -7.42 18.07 15.66
CA ALA A 387 -7.29 16.96 14.71
C ALA A 387 -8.68 16.44 14.28
N ASN A 388 -9.61 16.28 15.21
CA ASN A 388 -10.98 15.87 14.91
C ASN A 388 -11.71 16.92 14.05
N ALA A 389 -11.56 18.21 14.35
CA ALA A 389 -12.14 19.28 13.55
C ALA A 389 -11.57 19.30 12.11
N ALA A 390 -10.25 19.10 11.96
CA ALA A 390 -9.61 19.02 10.65
C ALA A 390 -10.10 17.81 9.84
N ARG A 391 -10.26 16.65 10.49
CA ARG A 391 -10.83 15.44 9.88
C ARG A 391 -12.27 15.66 9.41
N ASP A 392 -13.10 16.27 10.26
CA ASP A 392 -14.48 16.57 9.92
C ASP A 392 -14.59 17.56 8.75
N GLU A 393 -13.71 18.56 8.70
CA GLU A 393 -13.62 19.50 7.58
C GLU A 393 -13.20 18.78 6.27
N GLN A 394 -12.25 17.85 6.37
CA GLN A 394 -11.81 17.08 5.21
C GLN A 394 -12.91 16.15 4.70
N ARG A 395 -13.61 15.43 5.60
CA ARG A 395 -14.78 14.61 5.26
C ARG A 395 -15.84 15.46 4.55
N ASP A 396 -16.16 16.63 5.07
CA ASP A 396 -17.16 17.52 4.51
C ASP A 396 -16.80 18.00 3.10
N LYS A 397 -15.52 18.32 2.87
CA LYS A 397 -15.00 18.66 1.52
C LYS A 397 -15.10 17.47 0.56
N SER A 398 -14.82 16.26 1.04
CA SER A 398 -14.95 15.04 0.25
C SER A 398 -16.40 14.75 -0.13
N ILE A 399 -17.36 14.90 0.79
CA ILE A 399 -18.79 14.79 0.51
C ILE A 399 -19.24 15.80 -0.56
N VAL A 400 -18.83 17.06 -0.44
CA VAL A 400 -19.15 18.09 -1.44
C VAL A 400 -18.60 17.71 -2.82
N SER A 401 -17.37 17.19 -2.87
CA SER A 401 -16.74 16.71 -4.11
C SER A 401 -17.51 15.54 -4.74
N SER A 402 -17.91 14.55 -3.92
CA SER A 402 -18.70 13.40 -4.37
C SER A 402 -20.05 13.82 -4.93
N LEU A 403 -20.75 14.73 -4.26
CA LEU A 403 -22.03 15.27 -4.75
C LEU A 403 -21.88 16.00 -6.10
N ARG A 404 -20.80 16.75 -6.28
CA ARG A 404 -20.53 17.45 -7.54
C ARG A 404 -20.18 16.47 -8.66
N LEU A 405 -19.41 15.43 -8.36
CA LEU A 405 -19.08 14.37 -9.32
C LEU A 405 -20.35 13.62 -9.74
N GLY A 406 -21.20 13.20 -8.80
CA GLY A 406 -22.47 12.54 -9.12
C GLY A 406 -23.38 13.41 -10.00
N GLY A 407 -23.49 14.72 -9.71
CA GLY A 407 -24.22 15.66 -10.57
C GLY A 407 -23.63 15.78 -11.99
N ASN A 408 -22.32 15.80 -12.14
CA ASN A 408 -21.64 15.82 -13.43
C ASN A 408 -21.84 14.51 -14.21
N LEU A 409 -21.71 13.37 -13.55
CA LEU A 409 -21.93 12.06 -14.18
C LEU A 409 -23.36 11.91 -14.68
N CYS A 410 -24.36 12.39 -13.94
CA CYS A 410 -25.74 12.44 -14.40
C CYS A 410 -25.91 13.29 -15.68
N ALA A 411 -25.19 14.42 -15.78
CA ALA A 411 -25.18 15.24 -17.00
C ALA A 411 -24.51 14.51 -18.18
N TYR A 412 -23.42 13.77 -17.94
CA TYR A 412 -22.75 12.97 -18.98
C TYR A 412 -23.63 11.83 -19.46
N ILE A 413 -24.37 11.15 -18.58
CA ILE A 413 -25.35 10.13 -18.95
C ILE A 413 -26.41 10.72 -19.89
N SER A 414 -26.97 11.88 -19.56
CA SER A 414 -27.97 12.56 -20.41
C SER A 414 -27.42 12.88 -21.80
N SER A 415 -26.22 13.48 -21.87
CA SER A 415 -25.61 13.86 -23.16
C SER A 415 -25.17 12.69 -24.00
N SER A 416 -24.57 11.65 -23.40
CA SER A 416 -24.13 10.46 -24.13
C SER A 416 -25.31 9.60 -24.59
N LYS A 417 -26.38 9.52 -23.80
CA LYS A 417 -27.64 8.88 -24.22
C LYS A 417 -28.23 9.55 -25.46
N GLN A 418 -28.33 10.88 -25.44
CA GLN A 418 -28.82 11.66 -26.58
C GLN A 418 -27.95 11.39 -27.84
N SER A 419 -26.63 11.44 -27.72
CA SER A 419 -25.71 11.15 -28.85
C SER A 419 -25.91 9.74 -29.42
N TYR A 420 -26.05 8.75 -28.53
CA TYR A 420 -26.33 7.37 -28.91
C TYR A 420 -27.68 7.24 -29.61
N GLU A 421 -28.76 7.81 -29.07
CA GLU A 421 -30.11 7.73 -29.64
C GLU A 421 -30.16 8.38 -31.05
N GLU A 422 -29.55 9.56 -31.20
CA GLU A 422 -29.46 10.24 -32.50
C GLU A 422 -28.67 9.40 -33.54
N THR A 423 -27.55 8.81 -33.13
CA THR A 423 -26.73 7.95 -34.02
C THR A 423 -27.45 6.64 -34.35
N ALA A 424 -28.12 6.03 -33.37
CA ALA A 424 -28.90 4.80 -33.59
C ALA A 424 -30.09 5.02 -34.51
N GLU A 425 -30.77 6.17 -34.41
CA GLU A 425 -31.86 6.52 -35.32
C GLU A 425 -31.34 6.72 -36.76
N LEU A 426 -30.23 7.46 -36.93
CA LEU A 426 -29.61 7.64 -38.25
C LEU A 426 -29.19 6.29 -38.88
N PHE A 427 -28.53 5.42 -38.08
CA PHE A 427 -28.16 4.07 -38.51
C PHE A 427 -29.41 3.25 -38.94
N SER A 428 -30.49 3.26 -38.14
CA SER A 428 -31.71 2.54 -38.43
C SER A 428 -32.36 3.00 -39.73
N ARG A 429 -32.40 4.31 -39.99
CA ARG A 429 -32.90 4.90 -41.23
C ARG A 429 -32.05 4.47 -42.43
N LEU A 430 -30.71 4.56 -42.33
CA LEU A 430 -29.78 4.14 -43.40
C LEU A 430 -29.89 2.64 -43.66
N ALA A 431 -29.92 1.80 -42.64
CA ALA A 431 -30.07 0.35 -42.76
C ALA A 431 -31.36 -0.05 -43.53
N LYS A 432 -32.51 0.61 -43.21
CA LYS A 432 -33.78 0.39 -43.95
C LYS A 432 -33.68 0.76 -45.43
N ILE A 433 -33.04 1.89 -45.77
CA ILE A 433 -32.83 2.31 -47.14
C ILE A 433 -31.96 1.29 -47.88
N CYS A 434 -30.89 0.82 -47.25
CA CYS A 434 -29.97 -0.14 -47.87
C CYS A 434 -30.56 -1.55 -48.03
N GLN A 435 -31.54 -1.94 -47.21
CA GLN A 435 -32.33 -3.17 -47.42
C GLN A 435 -33.19 -3.12 -48.69
N THR A 436 -33.67 -1.93 -49.07
CA THR A 436 -34.54 -1.74 -50.24
C THR A 436 -33.76 -1.37 -51.51
N ASN A 437 -32.57 -0.78 -51.38
CA ASN A 437 -31.74 -0.36 -52.50
C ASN A 437 -30.24 -0.44 -52.17
N THR A 438 -29.66 -1.64 -52.40
CA THR A 438 -28.25 -1.95 -52.09
C THR A 438 -27.24 -1.20 -52.97
N ALA A 439 -27.67 -0.63 -54.10
CA ALA A 439 -26.79 0.09 -55.03
C ALA A 439 -26.53 1.57 -54.65
N MET A 440 -27.14 2.06 -53.59
CA MET A 440 -26.88 3.43 -53.10
C MET A 440 -25.48 3.59 -52.56
N GLN A 441 -24.75 4.63 -52.98
CA GLN A 441 -23.39 4.94 -52.54
C GLN A 441 -23.30 5.12 -51.01
N SER A 442 -24.34 5.65 -50.37
CA SER A 442 -24.44 5.80 -48.92
C SER A 442 -24.45 4.47 -48.13
N CYS A 443 -24.76 3.35 -48.78
CA CYS A 443 -24.74 2.03 -48.14
C CYS A 443 -23.32 1.50 -47.88
N ASN A 444 -22.31 2.05 -48.55
CA ASN A 444 -20.90 1.75 -48.25
C ASN A 444 -20.45 2.30 -46.88
N GLU A 445 -21.23 3.21 -46.28
CA GLU A 445 -20.95 3.79 -44.98
C GLU A 445 -21.67 3.05 -43.83
N LEU A 446 -22.44 2.00 -44.11
CA LEU A 446 -23.27 1.32 -43.12
C LEU A 446 -22.43 0.73 -41.96
N ASP A 447 -21.29 0.09 -42.28
CA ASP A 447 -20.39 -0.51 -41.30
C ASP A 447 -19.75 0.57 -40.43
N SER A 448 -19.38 1.72 -41.01
CA SER A 448 -18.80 2.85 -40.22
C SER A 448 -19.83 3.50 -39.31
N MET A 449 -21.10 3.58 -39.76
CA MET A 449 -22.20 4.08 -38.93
C MET A 449 -22.55 3.09 -37.79
N MET A 450 -22.45 1.78 -38.07
CA MET A 450 -22.63 0.75 -37.04
C MET A 450 -21.54 0.87 -35.98
N ALA A 451 -20.27 0.94 -36.38
CA ALA A 451 -19.14 1.11 -35.46
C ALA A 451 -19.26 2.40 -34.61
N ARG A 452 -19.74 3.49 -35.25
CA ARG A 452 -19.98 4.75 -34.51
C ARG A 452 -21.11 4.61 -33.50
N ARG A 453 -22.24 3.99 -33.87
CA ARG A 453 -23.35 3.72 -32.95
C ARG A 453 -22.89 2.88 -31.75
N ASP A 454 -22.11 1.83 -32.01
CA ASP A 454 -21.63 0.92 -30.97
C ASP A 454 -20.62 1.66 -30.04
N GLY A 455 -19.73 2.51 -30.58
CA GLY A 455 -18.85 3.34 -29.80
C GLY A 455 -19.60 4.37 -28.92
N GLU A 456 -20.66 5.00 -29.43
CA GLU A 456 -21.50 5.90 -28.62
C GLU A 456 -22.24 5.15 -27.51
N PHE A 457 -22.66 3.88 -27.78
CA PHE A 457 -23.26 3.03 -26.75
C PHE A 457 -22.26 2.66 -25.64
N GLU A 458 -21.01 2.31 -25.99
CA GLU A 458 -19.96 2.00 -25.02
C GLU A 458 -19.69 3.20 -24.11
N VAL A 459 -19.62 4.41 -24.65
CA VAL A 459 -19.44 5.65 -23.87
C VAL A 459 -20.63 5.88 -22.93
N TYR A 460 -21.85 5.70 -23.42
CA TYR A 460 -23.05 5.84 -22.61
C TYR A 460 -23.11 4.81 -21.47
N ASP A 461 -22.86 3.54 -21.76
CA ASP A 461 -22.84 2.45 -20.77
C ASP A 461 -21.72 2.65 -19.73
N TYR A 462 -20.55 3.14 -20.14
CA TYR A 462 -19.46 3.50 -19.25
C TYR A 462 -19.90 4.52 -18.20
N PHE A 463 -20.57 5.60 -18.60
CA PHE A 463 -21.01 6.63 -17.65
C PHE A 463 -22.12 6.13 -16.71
N VAL A 464 -23.01 5.24 -17.17
CA VAL A 464 -24.02 4.61 -16.31
C VAL A 464 -23.36 3.74 -15.24
N ASN A 465 -22.37 2.91 -15.63
CA ASN A 465 -21.63 2.06 -14.72
C ASN A 465 -20.83 2.92 -13.70
N TYR A 466 -20.11 3.92 -14.18
CA TYR A 466 -19.32 4.79 -13.32
C TYR A 466 -20.18 5.59 -12.32
N TYR A 467 -21.35 6.04 -12.74
CA TYR A 467 -22.29 6.68 -11.82
C TYR A 467 -22.78 5.71 -10.76
N ALA A 468 -23.13 4.48 -11.14
CA ALA A 468 -23.60 3.47 -10.20
C ALA A 468 -22.52 3.12 -9.16
N ASP A 469 -21.29 2.92 -9.59
CA ASP A 469 -20.16 2.65 -8.69
C ASP A 469 -19.90 3.82 -7.74
N HIS A 470 -19.88 5.04 -8.24
CA HIS A 470 -19.70 6.25 -7.43
C HIS A 470 -20.87 6.48 -6.44
N LEU A 471 -22.09 6.11 -6.83
CA LEU A 471 -23.26 6.14 -5.94
C LEU A 471 -23.10 5.17 -4.77
N VAL A 472 -22.73 3.92 -5.08
CA VAL A 472 -22.49 2.87 -4.06
C VAL A 472 -21.37 3.29 -3.12
N GLU A 473 -20.26 3.77 -3.64
CA GLU A 473 -19.14 4.25 -2.86
C GLU A 473 -19.58 5.40 -1.91
N THR A 474 -20.26 6.42 -2.45
CA THR A 474 -20.69 7.57 -1.66
C THR A 474 -21.70 7.18 -0.57
N ALA A 475 -22.67 6.30 -0.90
CA ALA A 475 -23.67 5.83 0.04
C ALA A 475 -23.09 4.92 1.13
N THR A 476 -21.97 4.24 0.82
CA THR A 476 -21.27 3.37 1.77
C THR A 476 -20.35 4.15 2.69
N LEU A 477 -19.62 5.15 2.16
CA LEU A 477 -18.65 5.93 2.92
C LEU A 477 -19.26 6.96 3.85
N TYR A 478 -20.45 7.49 3.52
CA TYR A 478 -21.02 8.62 4.26
C TYR A 478 -22.47 8.37 4.68
N GLU A 479 -22.79 8.73 5.92
CA GLU A 479 -24.19 8.74 6.39
C GLU A 479 -25.03 9.74 5.57
N PHE A 480 -26.23 9.34 5.17
CA PHE A 480 -27.13 10.16 4.36
C PHE A 480 -27.40 11.54 4.98
N ALA A 481 -27.51 11.62 6.32
CA ALA A 481 -27.70 12.90 7.03
C ALA A 481 -26.55 13.89 6.78
N SER A 482 -25.29 13.40 6.78
CA SER A 482 -24.09 14.20 6.48
C SER A 482 -24.06 14.63 5.03
N VAL A 483 -24.38 13.72 4.09
CA VAL A 483 -24.45 14.01 2.66
C VAL A 483 -25.52 15.06 2.36
N LYS A 484 -26.71 14.90 2.95
CA LYS A 484 -27.83 15.85 2.82
C LYS A 484 -27.46 17.24 3.36
N ALA A 485 -26.77 17.32 4.50
CA ALA A 485 -26.35 18.60 5.08
C ALA A 485 -25.42 19.40 4.15
N LYS A 486 -24.60 18.73 3.32
CA LYS A 486 -23.64 19.34 2.40
C LYS A 486 -24.18 19.57 0.97
N SER A 487 -25.35 19.07 0.66
CA SER A 487 -25.95 19.21 -0.69
C SER A 487 -26.10 20.67 -1.14
N ARG A 488 -26.53 21.55 -0.22
CA ARG A 488 -26.67 22.98 -0.50
C ARG A 488 -25.33 23.66 -0.85
N GLU A 489 -24.26 23.29 -0.13
CA GLU A 489 -22.92 23.79 -0.37
C GLU A 489 -22.42 23.34 -1.74
N ALA A 490 -22.59 22.06 -2.11
CA ALA A 490 -22.23 21.52 -3.42
C ALA A 490 -22.96 22.26 -4.56
N MET A 491 -24.25 22.52 -4.43
CA MET A 491 -25.03 23.27 -5.41
C MET A 491 -24.57 24.72 -5.55
N LEU A 492 -24.25 25.40 -4.44
CA LEU A 492 -23.73 26.78 -4.45
C LEU A 492 -22.37 26.85 -5.13
N GLN A 493 -21.48 25.90 -4.89
CA GLN A 493 -20.16 25.84 -5.55
C GLN A 493 -20.32 25.67 -7.07
N ILE A 494 -21.20 24.79 -7.54
CA ILE A 494 -21.50 24.61 -8.98
C ILE A 494 -22.02 25.92 -9.58
N GLN A 495 -22.94 26.61 -8.92
CA GLN A 495 -23.49 27.88 -9.41
C GLN A 495 -22.45 29.00 -9.45
N ASN A 496 -21.51 29.04 -8.51
CA ASN A 496 -20.44 30.04 -8.48
C ASN A 496 -19.40 29.83 -9.58
N VAL A 497 -18.97 28.59 -9.82
CA VAL A 497 -18.06 28.24 -10.94
C VAL A 497 -18.69 28.66 -12.28
N SER A 498 -19.99 28.48 -12.46
CA SER A 498 -20.69 28.93 -13.67
C SER A 498 -20.78 30.47 -13.81
N LYS A 499 -20.61 31.23 -12.72
CA LYS A 499 -20.60 32.71 -12.72
C LYS A 499 -19.22 33.31 -13.01
N GLU A 500 -18.14 32.68 -12.54
CA GLU A 500 -16.77 33.22 -12.62
C GLU A 500 -16.17 33.15 -14.04
N HIS A 501 -16.60 32.22 -14.90
CA HIS A 501 -16.09 32.08 -16.27
C HIS A 501 -16.79 32.99 -17.29
N ARG A 502 -17.09 34.24 -16.96
CA ARG A 502 -17.93 35.21 -17.72
C ARG A 502 -17.20 36.02 -18.78
N THR A 503 -16.28 35.51 -19.57
CA THR A 503 -15.45 36.33 -20.46
C THR A 503 -15.87 36.35 -21.95
N TYR A 504 -16.96 35.68 -22.38
CA TYR A 504 -17.39 35.73 -23.78
C TYR A 504 -18.86 36.17 -23.94
N PRO A 505 -19.14 37.20 -24.75
CA PRO A 505 -20.51 37.60 -25.13
C PRO A 505 -21.19 36.50 -25.95
N GLY A 506 -22.32 36.00 -25.52
CA GLY A 506 -23.06 34.89 -26.16
C GLY A 506 -23.07 33.60 -25.34
N ALA A 507 -22.06 33.31 -24.51
CA ALA A 507 -22.01 32.13 -23.63
C ALA A 507 -22.87 32.26 -22.36
N LYS A 508 -23.50 33.42 -22.14
CA LYS A 508 -24.19 33.76 -20.87
C LYS A 508 -25.47 32.96 -20.64
N LYS A 509 -26.23 32.66 -21.70
CA LYS A 509 -27.52 31.95 -21.58
C LYS A 509 -27.32 30.45 -21.40
N VAL A 510 -26.46 29.84 -22.19
CA VAL A 510 -26.13 28.41 -22.16
C VAL A 510 -25.51 28.00 -20.80
N ARG A 511 -24.66 28.82 -20.19
CA ARG A 511 -24.01 28.52 -18.91
C ARG A 511 -24.90 28.65 -17.67
N LEU A 512 -25.90 29.53 -17.70
CA LEU A 512 -26.90 29.63 -16.63
C LEU A 512 -27.82 28.40 -16.59
N ASP A 513 -28.15 27.85 -17.74
CA ASP A 513 -28.96 26.65 -17.86
C ASP A 513 -28.16 25.40 -17.46
N VAL A 514 -26.88 25.31 -17.84
CA VAL A 514 -25.97 24.24 -17.37
C VAL A 514 -25.83 24.24 -15.84
N GLY A 515 -25.66 25.40 -15.20
CA GLY A 515 -25.56 25.48 -13.74
C GLY A 515 -26.84 25.09 -13.00
N LYS A 516 -28.02 25.40 -13.57
CA LYS A 516 -29.32 24.98 -13.03
C LYS A 516 -29.53 23.47 -13.21
N ASN A 517 -29.19 22.93 -14.37
CA ASN A 517 -29.31 21.49 -14.65
C ASN A 517 -28.35 20.69 -13.77
N LEU A 518 -27.12 21.13 -13.57
CA LEU A 518 -26.17 20.49 -12.64
C LEU A 518 -26.66 20.49 -11.20
N SER A 519 -27.30 21.56 -10.73
CA SER A 519 -27.90 21.60 -9.39
C SER A 519 -29.06 20.62 -9.26
N LYS A 520 -29.88 20.45 -10.31
CA LYS A 520 -30.95 19.44 -10.39
C LYS A 520 -30.33 18.02 -10.34
N ASN A 521 -29.26 17.79 -11.09
CA ASN A 521 -28.57 16.50 -11.14
C ASN A 521 -27.95 16.12 -9.79
N VAL A 522 -27.45 17.08 -9.01
CA VAL A 522 -27.02 16.83 -7.62
C VAL A 522 -28.19 16.38 -6.76
N SER A 523 -29.41 16.94 -6.96
CA SER A 523 -30.59 16.49 -6.25
C SER A 523 -30.99 15.07 -6.63
N ILE A 524 -30.89 14.70 -7.91
CA ILE A 524 -31.13 13.34 -8.41
C ILE A 524 -30.14 12.37 -7.75
N PHE A 525 -28.86 12.73 -7.71
CA PHE A 525 -27.82 11.90 -7.06
C PHE A 525 -28.10 11.72 -5.57
N LEU A 526 -28.54 12.77 -4.88
CA LEU A 526 -28.93 12.71 -3.48
C LEU A 526 -30.12 11.78 -3.24
N ASP A 527 -31.12 11.80 -4.13
CA ASP A 527 -32.29 10.92 -4.06
C ASP A 527 -31.91 9.46 -4.28
N HIS A 528 -30.95 9.19 -5.20
CA HIS A 528 -30.41 7.86 -5.40
C HIS A 528 -29.64 7.36 -4.16
N ILE A 529 -28.80 8.20 -3.53
CA ILE A 529 -28.10 7.86 -2.27
C ILE A 529 -29.13 7.52 -1.17
N LYS A 530 -30.21 8.29 -1.07
CA LYS A 530 -31.29 8.04 -0.09
C LYS A 530 -32.01 6.72 -0.32
N ALA A 531 -32.21 6.34 -1.58
CA ALA A 531 -32.92 5.13 -1.97
C ALA A 531 -32.06 3.88 -1.93
N TYR A 532 -30.71 4.04 -1.98
CA TYR A 532 -29.77 2.92 -2.00
C TYR A 532 -29.84 2.09 -0.72
N SER A 533 -29.80 0.77 -0.90
CA SER A 533 -29.66 -0.23 0.16
C SER A 533 -28.64 -1.26 -0.32
N PRO A 534 -27.82 -1.87 0.58
CA PRO A 534 -26.86 -2.91 0.22
C PRO A 534 -27.45 -4.12 -0.50
N ASN A 535 -28.77 -4.33 -0.38
CA ASN A 535 -29.51 -5.39 -1.08
C ASN A 535 -30.19 -4.92 -2.37
N THR A 536 -29.90 -3.70 -2.83
CA THR A 536 -30.46 -3.17 -4.07
C THR A 536 -29.92 -3.98 -5.27
N ASP A 537 -30.82 -4.48 -6.12
CA ASP A 537 -30.46 -5.12 -7.37
C ASP A 537 -29.77 -4.09 -8.28
N PHE A 538 -28.56 -4.40 -8.75
CA PHE A 538 -27.72 -3.47 -9.51
C PHE A 538 -28.30 -3.15 -10.89
N ASP A 539 -29.01 -4.08 -11.51
CA ASP A 539 -29.67 -3.85 -12.81
C ASP A 539 -30.89 -2.94 -12.65
N LEU A 540 -31.62 -3.08 -11.55
CA LEU A 540 -32.72 -2.16 -11.22
C LEU A 540 -32.20 -0.75 -10.89
N LEU A 541 -31.08 -0.67 -10.18
CA LEU A 541 -30.40 0.60 -9.89
C LEU A 541 -29.99 1.31 -11.18
N LYS A 542 -29.36 0.61 -12.13
CA LYS A 542 -28.99 1.18 -13.44
C LYS A 542 -30.21 1.67 -14.22
N LYS A 543 -31.32 0.95 -14.20
CA LYS A 543 -32.56 1.40 -14.85
C LYS A 543 -33.08 2.69 -14.26
N ASP A 544 -33.10 2.83 -12.94
CA ASP A 544 -33.53 4.06 -12.26
C ASP A 544 -32.60 5.25 -12.57
N ILE A 545 -31.26 5.00 -12.61
CA ILE A 545 -30.27 5.99 -13.04
C ILE A 545 -30.53 6.47 -14.46
N ILE A 546 -30.74 5.55 -15.40
CA ILE A 546 -31.02 5.83 -16.82
C ILE A 546 -32.31 6.63 -16.97
N GLU A 547 -33.36 6.30 -16.22
CA GLU A 547 -34.63 7.01 -16.23
C GLU A 547 -34.49 8.43 -15.72
N LYS A 548 -33.88 8.62 -14.54
CA LYS A 548 -33.82 9.94 -13.87
C LYS A 548 -32.75 10.86 -14.47
N CYS A 549 -31.55 10.34 -14.80
CA CYS A 549 -30.49 11.12 -15.43
C CYS A 549 -30.67 11.28 -16.94
N GLY A 550 -31.27 10.29 -17.62
CA GLY A 550 -31.42 10.27 -19.09
C GLY A 550 -32.57 11.12 -19.62
N THR A 551 -33.47 11.61 -18.76
CA THR A 551 -34.50 12.59 -19.13
C THR A 551 -33.94 14.00 -18.97
N GLY A 552 -33.14 14.44 -19.96
CA GLY A 552 -32.64 15.80 -20.03
C GLY A 552 -33.76 16.82 -20.27
N ASN A 553 -34.51 17.17 -19.24
CA ASN A 553 -35.40 18.33 -19.20
C ASN A 553 -35.20 19.16 -17.91
#